data_1ac48c2e2bdd0882bdd7bac980ea3ce9
#
_entry.id   1ac48c2e2bdd0882bdd7bac980ea3ce9
#
_cell.length_a   1.000
_cell.length_b   1.000
_cell.length_c   1.000
_cell.angle_alpha   90.00
_cell.angle_beta   90.00
_cell.angle_gamma   90.00
#
_symmetry.space_group_name_H-M   'P 1'
#
loop_
_entity.id
_entity.type
_entity.pdbx_description
1 polymer ?
#
loop_
_entity_poly.entity_id
_entity_poly.type
_entity_poly.pdbx_seq_one_letter_code
_entity_poly.pdbx_strand_id
1 'polypeptide(L)'
;SQGWAPKKEEVVLASKVELEGPVALPRHYELPIDGRLPDYLVERHISPDLAKYFDLRYCVEGKHAYVDPYTDQVKGQVFDMRILIPVYDLDGVMKTFQGRDITGAAERRYLFPMQLPASGKFLYNGHNAVGKQTVVVCEGAFDVMGVKRAIFDEETLRDYVEPIGTFGMHLSGNMNEDAEDQLGAFLTLKARGLRNVIMMWDSEKQAIRNTMSAARRIASLGINVKVACLGEEGLDPGDATPEQILKAYYRAKPYTKQLELLAKIKGIAALL
;
A
#
# COMPACT_ATOMS: atom_id res chain seq x y z
N SER A 1 -21.44 15.93 -41.68
CA SER A 1 -21.24 14.56 -41.16
C SER A 1 -21.10 14.60 -39.64
N GLN A 2 -22.18 14.23 -38.92
CA GLN A 2 -22.13 14.07 -37.48
C GLN A 2 -21.38 12.77 -37.17
N GLY A 3 -20.25 12.88 -36.50
CA GLY A 3 -19.46 11.73 -36.04
C GLY A 3 -20.28 10.90 -35.04
N TRP A 4 -20.34 9.59 -35.28
CA TRP A 4 -20.92 8.63 -34.36
C TRP A 4 -20.17 8.66 -33.01
N ALA A 5 -20.88 8.86 -31.91
CA ALA A 5 -20.39 8.71 -30.55
C ALA A 5 -21.18 7.60 -29.86
N PRO A 6 -20.51 6.61 -29.22
CA PRO A 6 -21.20 5.55 -28.49
C PRO A 6 -22.03 6.12 -27.35
N LYS A 7 -23.21 5.57 -27.12
CA LYS A 7 -24.10 5.96 -26.01
C LYS A 7 -23.40 5.66 -24.68
N LYS A 8 -23.60 6.53 -23.67
CA LYS A 8 -23.00 6.40 -22.34
C LYS A 8 -23.21 5.03 -21.68
N GLU A 9 -24.29 4.32 -22.00
CA GLU A 9 -24.60 2.99 -21.48
C GLU A 9 -23.67 1.89 -22.02
N GLU A 10 -23.18 1.99 -23.28
CA GLU A 10 -22.24 1.01 -23.84
C GLU A 10 -20.83 1.15 -23.23
N VAL A 11 -20.42 2.36 -22.83
CA VAL A 11 -19.14 2.59 -22.14
C VAL A 11 -19.16 2.00 -20.72
N VAL A 12 -20.31 2.01 -20.03
CA VAL A 12 -20.45 1.43 -18.68
C VAL A 12 -20.43 -0.09 -18.71
N LEU A 13 -20.96 -0.72 -19.76
CA LEU A 13 -20.91 -2.18 -19.92
C LEU A 13 -19.51 -2.70 -20.25
N ALA A 14 -18.71 -1.96 -21.01
CA ALA A 14 -17.32 -2.35 -21.31
C ALA A 14 -16.40 -2.28 -20.06
N SER A 15 -16.73 -1.44 -19.06
CA SER A 15 -15.97 -1.35 -17.81
C SER A 15 -16.34 -2.44 -16.77
N LYS A 16 -17.30 -3.32 -17.05
CA LYS A 16 -17.79 -4.38 -16.17
C LYS A 16 -17.46 -5.81 -16.62
N VAL A 17 -16.55 -5.98 -17.57
CA VAL A 17 -15.94 -7.30 -17.77
C VAL A 17 -14.96 -7.50 -16.62
N GLU A 18 -15.48 -7.94 -15.48
CA GLU A 18 -14.67 -8.61 -14.46
C GLU A 18 -14.06 -9.82 -15.16
N LEU A 19 -12.76 -9.84 -15.30
CA LEU A 19 -12.04 -11.04 -15.67
C LEU A 19 -12.30 -12.05 -14.54
N GLU A 20 -13.35 -12.85 -14.66
CA GLU A 20 -13.65 -13.93 -13.74
C GLU A 20 -12.49 -14.94 -13.81
N GLY A 21 -11.63 -14.89 -12.83
CA GLY A 21 -10.49 -15.81 -12.73
C GLY A 21 -9.41 -15.28 -11.78
N PRO A 22 -8.48 -16.17 -11.37
CA PRO A 22 -7.35 -15.75 -10.54
C PRO A 22 -6.47 -14.77 -11.34
N VAL A 23 -5.92 -13.77 -10.64
CA VAL A 23 -4.99 -12.81 -11.23
C VAL A 23 -3.75 -13.53 -11.78
N ALA A 24 -3.52 -13.42 -13.07
CA ALA A 24 -2.34 -13.98 -13.71
C ALA A 24 -1.17 -13.00 -13.63
N LEU A 25 -0.12 -13.38 -12.91
CA LEU A 25 1.13 -12.63 -12.88
C LEU A 25 1.91 -12.82 -14.20
N PRO A 26 2.71 -11.81 -14.64
CA PRO A 26 3.72 -12.01 -15.67
C PRO A 26 4.66 -13.18 -15.34
N ARG A 27 5.39 -13.70 -16.31
CA ARG A 27 6.43 -14.72 -16.06
C ARG A 27 7.37 -14.21 -14.96
N HIS A 28 7.60 -15.01 -13.93
CA HIS A 28 8.35 -14.59 -12.75
C HIS A 28 9.07 -15.76 -12.09
N TYR A 29 9.96 -15.42 -11.18
CA TYR A 29 10.57 -16.32 -10.21
C TYR A 29 10.03 -16.01 -8.82
N GLU A 30 9.78 -17.03 -8.04
CA GLU A 30 9.52 -16.87 -6.59
C GLU A 30 10.79 -16.45 -5.87
N LEU A 31 10.66 -15.61 -4.85
CA LEU A 31 11.80 -15.15 -4.06
C LEU A 31 11.81 -15.81 -2.66
N PRO A 32 13.00 -16.21 -2.19
CA PRO A 32 14.32 -16.09 -2.81
C PRO A 32 14.55 -17.16 -3.89
N ILE A 33 15.41 -16.85 -4.88
CA ILE A 33 15.89 -17.81 -5.88
C ILE A 33 17.15 -18.47 -5.33
N ASP A 34 17.13 -19.79 -5.11
CA ASP A 34 18.25 -20.53 -4.50
C ASP A 34 18.83 -19.85 -3.25
N GLY A 35 17.94 -19.31 -2.41
CA GLY A 35 18.30 -18.60 -1.17
C GLY A 35 18.82 -17.16 -1.37
N ARG A 36 18.86 -16.65 -2.59
CA ARG A 36 19.35 -15.31 -2.95
C ARG A 36 18.23 -14.37 -3.36
N LEU A 37 18.44 -13.09 -3.13
CA LEU A 37 17.56 -12.00 -3.57
C LEU A 37 18.27 -11.13 -4.60
N PRO A 38 17.53 -10.46 -5.50
CA PRO A 38 18.07 -9.37 -6.32
C PRO A 38 18.74 -8.30 -5.46
N ASP A 39 19.87 -7.74 -5.92
CA ASP A 39 20.68 -6.75 -5.18
C ASP A 39 19.82 -5.58 -4.68
N TYR A 40 18.88 -5.12 -5.49
CA TYR A 40 17.93 -4.08 -5.12
C TYR A 40 17.19 -4.37 -3.79
N LEU A 41 16.77 -5.61 -3.55
CA LEU A 41 16.10 -5.99 -2.31
C LEU A 41 17.09 -6.09 -1.14
N VAL A 42 18.31 -6.55 -1.42
CA VAL A 42 19.40 -6.61 -0.42
C VAL A 42 19.78 -5.20 0.06
N GLU A 43 19.94 -4.26 -0.88
CA GLU A 43 20.23 -2.85 -0.59
C GLU A 43 19.10 -2.17 0.22
N ARG A 44 17.86 -2.63 0.04
CA ARG A 44 16.68 -2.22 0.81
C ARG A 44 16.51 -2.99 2.13
N HIS A 45 17.50 -3.78 2.50
CA HIS A 45 17.49 -4.60 3.73
C HIS A 45 16.30 -5.56 3.83
N ILE A 46 15.79 -6.04 2.71
CA ILE A 46 14.76 -7.09 2.68
C ILE A 46 15.46 -8.44 2.85
N SER A 47 15.08 -9.17 3.88
CA SER A 47 15.57 -10.53 4.10
C SER A 47 14.81 -11.56 3.24
N PRO A 48 15.36 -12.76 3.03
CA PRO A 48 14.64 -13.87 2.40
C PRO A 48 13.28 -14.16 3.06
N ASP A 49 13.21 -14.07 4.39
CA ASP A 49 11.96 -14.32 5.13
C ASP A 49 10.93 -13.21 4.92
N LEU A 50 11.36 -11.94 4.85
CA LEU A 50 10.48 -10.84 4.49
C LEU A 50 10.00 -10.97 3.04
N ALA A 51 10.86 -11.36 2.11
CA ALA A 51 10.48 -11.58 0.72
C ALA A 51 9.40 -12.67 0.59
N LYS A 52 9.52 -13.77 1.34
CA LYS A 52 8.50 -14.82 1.44
C LYS A 52 7.22 -14.31 2.12
N TYR A 53 7.36 -13.58 3.22
CA TYR A 53 6.22 -13.04 3.98
C TYR A 53 5.32 -12.17 3.11
N PHE A 54 5.92 -11.32 2.26
CA PHE A 54 5.21 -10.43 1.34
C PHE A 54 4.94 -11.07 -0.02
N ASP A 55 5.25 -12.36 -0.20
CA ASP A 55 5.02 -13.10 -1.44
C ASP A 55 5.65 -12.41 -2.67
N LEU A 56 6.85 -11.82 -2.49
CA LEU A 56 7.50 -11.09 -3.57
C LEU A 56 7.95 -12.02 -4.70
N ARG A 57 7.84 -11.52 -5.93
CA ARG A 57 8.26 -12.22 -7.15
C ARG A 57 9.24 -11.35 -7.93
N TYR A 58 10.09 -11.99 -8.73
CA TYR A 58 10.98 -11.28 -9.64
C TYR A 58 10.64 -11.60 -11.09
N CYS A 59 10.23 -10.59 -11.83
CA CYS A 59 10.01 -10.65 -13.26
C CYS A 59 11.24 -10.11 -13.98
N VAL A 60 12.06 -11.03 -14.52
CA VAL A 60 13.22 -10.66 -15.36
C VAL A 60 12.72 -10.19 -16.73
N GLU A 61 11.81 -10.98 -17.32
CA GLU A 61 11.17 -10.68 -18.60
C GLU A 61 9.75 -11.24 -18.56
N GLY A 62 8.75 -10.40 -18.75
CA GLY A 62 7.36 -10.83 -18.73
C GLY A 62 6.36 -9.74 -19.08
N LYS A 63 5.17 -10.17 -19.51
CA LYS A 63 4.07 -9.27 -19.88
C LYS A 63 2.79 -9.69 -19.18
N HIS A 64 2.03 -8.70 -18.74
CA HIS A 64 0.64 -8.87 -18.33
C HIS A 64 -0.27 -8.70 -19.55
N ALA A 65 -1.07 -9.72 -19.87
CA ALA A 65 -2.02 -9.66 -20.97
C ALA A 65 -3.29 -8.92 -20.51
N TYR A 66 -3.79 -8.03 -21.35
CA TYR A 66 -5.05 -7.34 -21.14
C TYR A 66 -5.76 -7.10 -22.48
N VAL A 67 -7.08 -6.90 -22.45
CA VAL A 67 -7.87 -6.55 -23.63
C VAL A 67 -7.94 -5.04 -23.74
N ASP A 68 -7.45 -4.48 -24.83
CA ASP A 68 -7.53 -3.03 -25.06
C ASP A 68 -9.00 -2.62 -25.27
N PRO A 69 -9.57 -1.73 -24.43
CA PRO A 69 -10.99 -1.38 -24.47
C PRO A 69 -11.41 -0.60 -25.73
N TYR A 70 -10.44 -0.10 -26.50
CA TYR A 70 -10.72 0.65 -27.75
C TYR A 70 -10.65 -0.20 -29.00
N THR A 71 -9.84 -1.26 -28.97
CA THR A 71 -9.57 -2.09 -30.17
C THR A 71 -10.04 -3.53 -30.00
N ASP A 72 -10.49 -3.92 -28.81
CA ASP A 72 -10.86 -5.31 -28.43
C ASP A 72 -9.76 -6.34 -28.72
N GLN A 73 -8.51 -5.90 -28.77
CA GLN A 73 -7.35 -6.73 -29.04
C GLN A 73 -6.61 -7.04 -27.73
N VAL A 74 -6.10 -8.27 -27.63
CA VAL A 74 -5.21 -8.66 -26.54
C VAL A 74 -3.86 -7.95 -26.72
N LYS A 75 -3.46 -7.18 -25.73
CA LYS A 75 -2.17 -6.48 -25.64
C LYS A 75 -1.37 -6.97 -24.44
N GLY A 76 -0.06 -6.76 -24.48
CA GLY A 76 0.87 -7.10 -23.40
C GLY A 76 1.49 -5.86 -22.80
N GLN A 77 1.27 -5.63 -21.50
CA GLN A 77 1.97 -4.62 -20.72
C GLN A 77 3.26 -5.20 -20.17
N VAL A 78 4.39 -4.55 -20.43
CA VAL A 78 5.73 -5.04 -20.07
C VAL A 78 6.02 -4.81 -18.59
N PHE A 79 6.53 -5.84 -17.90
CA PHE A 79 6.95 -5.84 -16.51
C PHE A 79 8.41 -6.28 -16.33
N ASP A 80 9.23 -6.13 -17.37
CA ASP A 80 10.63 -6.56 -17.34
C ASP A 80 11.41 -5.87 -16.22
N MET A 81 12.33 -6.61 -15.61
CA MET A 81 13.21 -6.16 -14.53
C MET A 81 12.46 -5.50 -13.36
N ARG A 82 11.35 -6.12 -12.93
CA ARG A 82 10.53 -5.62 -11.83
C ARG A 82 10.37 -6.64 -10.71
N ILE A 83 10.38 -6.13 -9.49
CA ILE A 83 9.81 -6.88 -8.35
C ILE A 83 8.29 -6.76 -8.45
N LEU A 84 7.62 -7.90 -8.54
CA LEU A 84 6.16 -7.98 -8.47
C LEU A 84 5.76 -8.10 -7.00
N ILE A 85 4.84 -7.24 -6.60
CA ILE A 85 4.33 -7.09 -5.24
C ILE A 85 2.84 -7.44 -5.30
N PRO A 86 2.44 -8.67 -4.96
CA PRO A 86 1.05 -9.08 -4.97
C PRO A 86 0.21 -8.26 -3.97
N VAL A 87 -1.03 -7.97 -4.36
CA VAL A 87 -2.00 -7.24 -3.54
C VAL A 87 -3.24 -8.10 -3.35
N TYR A 88 -3.54 -8.38 -2.09
CA TYR A 88 -4.63 -9.24 -1.67
C TYR A 88 -5.76 -8.39 -1.07
N ASP A 89 -7.00 -8.87 -1.20
CA ASP A 89 -8.11 -8.37 -0.37
C ASP A 89 -7.96 -8.87 1.08
N LEU A 90 -8.90 -8.47 1.96
CA LEU A 90 -8.86 -8.86 3.36
C LEU A 90 -9.10 -10.36 3.62
N ASP A 91 -9.60 -11.08 2.64
CA ASP A 91 -9.84 -12.51 2.72
C ASP A 91 -8.68 -13.33 2.12
N GLY A 92 -7.59 -12.65 1.71
CA GLY A 92 -6.37 -13.29 1.19
C GLY A 92 -6.46 -13.70 -0.28
N VAL A 93 -7.42 -13.17 -1.03
CA VAL A 93 -7.52 -13.41 -2.48
C VAL A 93 -6.75 -12.34 -3.23
N MET A 94 -5.81 -12.74 -4.09
CA MET A 94 -5.04 -11.80 -4.89
C MET A 94 -5.95 -11.10 -5.90
N LYS A 95 -5.98 -9.76 -5.87
CA LYS A 95 -6.82 -8.91 -6.72
C LYS A 95 -6.05 -8.11 -7.75
N THR A 96 -4.79 -7.84 -7.48
CA THR A 96 -3.90 -7.10 -8.37
C THR A 96 -2.45 -7.30 -7.91
N PHE A 97 -1.54 -6.62 -8.56
CA PHE A 97 -0.14 -6.55 -8.15
C PHE A 97 0.46 -5.21 -8.55
N GLN A 98 1.57 -4.83 -7.92
CA GLN A 98 2.35 -3.68 -8.33
C GLN A 98 3.74 -4.14 -8.80
N GLY A 99 4.24 -3.60 -9.91
CA GLY A 99 5.60 -3.87 -10.39
C GLY A 99 6.54 -2.73 -10.02
N ARG A 100 7.57 -2.97 -9.19
CA ARG A 100 8.63 -2.01 -8.88
C ARG A 100 9.82 -2.21 -9.82
N ASP A 101 10.15 -1.19 -10.61
CA ASP A 101 11.38 -1.17 -11.40
C ASP A 101 12.63 -1.20 -10.50
N ILE A 102 13.59 -2.07 -10.83
CA ILE A 102 14.84 -2.21 -10.08
C ILE A 102 16.05 -1.71 -10.87
N THR A 103 15.87 -1.23 -12.09
CA THR A 103 16.95 -0.72 -12.95
C THR A 103 17.22 0.75 -12.76
N GLY A 104 16.22 1.49 -12.24
CA GLY A 104 16.22 2.96 -12.17
C GLY A 104 16.02 3.64 -13.52
N ALA A 105 15.89 2.88 -14.62
CA ALA A 105 15.78 3.41 -15.98
C ALA A 105 14.34 3.52 -16.49
N ALA A 106 13.37 2.86 -15.85
CA ALA A 106 12.00 2.89 -16.29
C ALA A 106 11.34 4.26 -16.01
N GLU A 107 10.61 4.79 -17.01
CA GLU A 107 9.83 6.03 -16.88
C GLU A 107 8.89 5.99 -15.65
N ARG A 108 8.23 4.83 -15.45
CA ARG A 108 7.37 4.59 -14.30
C ARG A 108 8.07 3.65 -13.32
N ARG A 109 8.52 4.20 -12.21
CA ARG A 109 9.14 3.45 -11.12
C ARG A 109 8.20 2.37 -10.56
N TYR A 110 6.93 2.71 -10.36
CA TYR A 110 5.85 1.81 -9.97
C TYR A 110 4.82 1.67 -11.08
N LEU A 111 4.34 0.46 -11.31
CA LEU A 111 3.39 0.14 -12.37
C LEU A 111 2.32 -0.82 -11.85
N PHE A 112 1.06 -0.42 -11.97
CA PHE A 112 -0.08 -1.34 -11.80
C PHE A 112 -0.47 -1.97 -13.14
N PRO A 113 -0.96 -3.22 -13.14
CA PRO A 113 -1.42 -3.87 -14.37
C PRO A 113 -2.67 -3.21 -14.92
N MET A 114 -2.72 -3.14 -16.24
CA MET A 114 -3.90 -2.63 -16.95
C MET A 114 -5.10 -3.53 -16.68
N GLN A 115 -6.28 -2.94 -16.55
CA GLN A 115 -7.57 -3.59 -16.30
C GLN A 115 -7.70 -4.34 -14.96
N LEU A 116 -6.69 -4.32 -14.11
CA LEU A 116 -6.83 -4.72 -12.71
C LEU A 116 -6.95 -3.48 -11.81
N PRO A 117 -7.53 -3.64 -10.61
CA PRO A 117 -7.63 -2.54 -9.66
C PRO A 117 -6.24 -1.94 -9.35
N ALA A 118 -6.16 -0.62 -9.35
CA ALA A 118 -4.96 0.12 -9.00
C ALA A 118 -4.98 0.60 -7.54
N SER A 119 -4.17 1.63 -7.23
CA SER A 119 -4.15 2.29 -5.91
C SER A 119 -5.54 2.79 -5.49
N GLY A 120 -5.80 2.80 -4.19
CA GLY A 120 -7.04 3.32 -3.62
C GLY A 120 -8.16 2.30 -3.43
N LYS A 121 -8.07 1.08 -3.98
CA LYS A 121 -9.08 0.04 -3.78
C LYS A 121 -8.77 -0.87 -2.59
N PHE A 122 -7.53 -1.27 -2.41
CA PHE A 122 -7.10 -2.21 -1.38
C PHE A 122 -6.09 -1.59 -0.41
N LEU A 123 -6.02 -2.14 0.79
CA LEU A 123 -4.94 -1.91 1.74
C LEU A 123 -3.86 -2.98 1.50
N TYR A 124 -2.68 -2.57 1.06
CA TYR A 124 -1.54 -3.48 0.91
C TYR A 124 -1.24 -4.17 2.24
N ASN A 125 -1.01 -5.47 2.22
CA ASN A 125 -0.81 -6.30 3.40
C ASN A 125 -2.01 -6.33 4.38
N GLY A 126 -3.19 -5.86 3.96
CA GLY A 126 -4.38 -5.78 4.81
C GLY A 126 -4.88 -7.13 5.29
N HIS A 127 -4.71 -8.20 4.50
CA HIS A 127 -5.10 -9.57 4.87
C HIS A 127 -4.35 -10.08 6.12
N ASN A 128 -3.07 -9.71 6.29
CA ASN A 128 -2.28 -10.05 7.47
C ASN A 128 -2.64 -9.20 8.70
N ALA A 129 -3.35 -8.08 8.49
CA ALA A 129 -3.85 -7.23 9.57
C ALA A 129 -5.19 -7.71 10.17
N VAL A 130 -5.84 -8.69 9.54
CA VAL A 130 -7.08 -9.27 10.06
C VAL A 130 -6.84 -9.92 11.42
N GLY A 131 -7.63 -9.53 12.42
CA GLY A 131 -7.47 -9.98 13.79
C GLY A 131 -6.40 -9.26 14.62
N LYS A 132 -5.62 -8.37 14.02
CA LYS A 132 -4.65 -7.54 14.75
C LYS A 132 -5.35 -6.35 15.44
N GLN A 133 -4.87 -6.00 16.64
CA GLN A 133 -5.43 -4.88 17.40
C GLN A 133 -4.90 -3.52 16.95
N THR A 134 -3.71 -3.50 16.37
CA THR A 134 -3.03 -2.28 15.93
C THR A 134 -2.48 -2.44 14.52
N VAL A 135 -2.65 -1.43 13.68
CA VAL A 135 -1.97 -1.35 12.39
C VAL A 135 -1.12 -0.09 12.32
N VAL A 136 0.01 -0.21 11.60
CA VAL A 136 0.82 0.94 11.20
C VAL A 136 0.52 1.21 9.72
N VAL A 137 0.02 2.39 9.40
CA VAL A 137 -0.37 2.79 8.05
C VAL A 137 0.76 3.54 7.39
N CYS A 138 1.31 2.96 6.33
CA CYS A 138 2.38 3.50 5.50
C CYS A 138 1.85 3.95 4.14
N GLU A 139 2.66 4.69 3.37
CA GLU A 139 2.30 5.13 2.03
C GLU A 139 2.49 4.01 1.01
N GLY A 140 3.68 3.45 0.93
CA GLY A 140 4.10 2.50 -0.09
C GLY A 140 4.38 1.10 0.44
N ALA A 141 4.57 0.16 -0.49
CA ALA A 141 4.85 -1.23 -0.13
C ALA A 141 6.21 -1.40 0.57
N PHE A 142 7.24 -0.65 0.15
CA PHE A 142 8.56 -0.72 0.80
C PHE A 142 8.57 -0.10 2.19
N ASP A 143 7.73 0.90 2.45
CA ASP A 143 7.53 1.45 3.81
C ASP A 143 6.92 0.41 4.73
N VAL A 144 5.91 -0.32 4.22
CA VAL A 144 5.30 -1.46 4.94
C VAL A 144 6.36 -2.52 5.26
N MET A 145 7.23 -2.85 4.30
CA MET A 145 8.33 -3.79 4.50
C MET A 145 9.34 -3.27 5.53
N GLY A 146 9.67 -1.98 5.50
CA GLY A 146 10.55 -1.33 6.47
C GLY A 146 10.01 -1.41 7.90
N VAL A 147 8.72 -1.09 8.09
CA VAL A 147 8.06 -1.23 9.40
C VAL A 147 8.01 -2.70 9.82
N LYS A 148 7.65 -3.62 8.90
CA LYS A 148 7.64 -5.06 9.24
C LYS A 148 9.00 -5.55 9.69
N ARG A 149 10.08 -5.15 9.01
CA ARG A 149 11.46 -5.44 9.42
C ARG A 149 11.74 -4.97 10.85
N ALA A 150 11.30 -3.76 11.21
CA ALA A 150 11.54 -3.21 12.54
C ALA A 150 10.80 -3.95 13.65
N ILE A 151 9.59 -4.49 13.37
CA ILE A 151 8.78 -5.18 14.38
C ILE A 151 8.94 -6.70 14.35
N PHE A 152 9.66 -7.25 13.35
CA PHE A 152 9.73 -8.70 13.12
C PHE A 152 10.35 -9.44 14.33
N ASP A 153 11.40 -8.86 14.91
CA ASP A 153 12.11 -9.42 16.05
C ASP A 153 11.59 -8.89 17.39
N GLU A 154 10.63 -7.96 17.39
CA GLU A 154 10.04 -7.37 18.59
C GLU A 154 8.89 -8.23 19.14
N GLU A 155 9.18 -9.05 20.15
CA GLU A 155 8.21 -9.98 20.76
C GLU A 155 6.92 -9.28 21.20
N THR A 156 7.00 -8.05 21.69
CA THR A 156 5.86 -7.27 22.15
C THR A 156 4.99 -6.71 21.05
N LEU A 157 5.47 -6.65 19.81
CA LEU A 157 4.78 -6.03 18.68
C LEU A 157 4.38 -7.03 17.60
N ARG A 158 5.24 -7.98 17.24
CA ARG A 158 5.07 -8.86 16.08
C ARG A 158 3.72 -9.58 16.00
N ASP A 159 3.13 -9.93 17.16
CA ASP A 159 1.88 -10.68 17.23
C ASP A 159 0.63 -9.78 17.21
N TYR A 160 0.77 -8.51 17.58
CA TYR A 160 -0.34 -7.58 17.79
C TYR A 160 -0.39 -6.43 16.79
N VAL A 161 0.71 -6.15 16.12
CA VAL A 161 0.87 -5.02 15.21
C VAL A 161 1.16 -5.51 13.80
N GLU A 162 0.47 -4.95 12.81
CA GLU A 162 0.75 -5.24 11.40
C GLU A 162 0.85 -3.94 10.61
N PRO A 163 1.91 -3.75 9.78
CA PRO A 163 1.97 -2.63 8.85
C PRO A 163 1.13 -2.90 7.62
N ILE A 164 0.45 -1.86 7.15
CA ILE A 164 -0.35 -1.86 5.93
C ILE A 164 -0.07 -0.61 5.08
N GLY A 165 -0.32 -0.69 3.78
CA GLY A 165 -0.05 0.41 2.83
C GLY A 165 -1.28 0.89 2.10
N THR A 166 -1.31 2.19 1.77
CA THR A 166 -2.40 2.83 1.02
C THR A 166 -2.09 3.04 -0.47
N PHE A 167 -0.84 2.79 -0.90
CA PHE A 167 -0.34 3.07 -2.25
C PHE A 167 -0.52 4.54 -2.67
N GLY A 168 -0.19 5.43 -1.77
CA GLY A 168 -0.23 6.89 -1.94
C GLY A 168 -0.79 7.61 -0.72
N MET A 169 -0.58 8.93 -0.68
CA MET A 169 -0.95 9.80 0.44
C MET A 169 -2.45 10.18 0.44
N HIS A 170 -3.30 9.38 -0.15
CA HIS A 170 -4.75 9.59 -0.15
C HIS A 170 -5.45 8.32 0.31
N LEU A 171 -6.29 8.46 1.32
CA LEU A 171 -7.21 7.41 1.72
C LEU A 171 -8.48 7.53 0.87
N SER A 172 -8.77 6.54 0.06
CA SER A 172 -9.99 6.50 -0.76
C SER A 172 -11.22 6.17 0.09
N GLY A 173 -12.39 6.50 -0.42
CA GLY A 173 -13.68 6.09 0.12
C GLY A 173 -14.60 7.25 0.49
N ASN A 174 -15.91 6.97 0.41
CA ASN A 174 -17.00 7.90 0.67
C ASN A 174 -17.89 7.46 1.83
N MET A 175 -17.41 6.76 2.84
CA MET A 175 -18.20 6.30 4.02
C MET A 175 -19.51 5.55 3.68
N ASN A 176 -19.66 5.02 2.48
CA ASN A 176 -20.77 4.14 2.12
C ASN A 176 -20.41 2.72 2.50
N GLU A 177 -21.28 2.03 3.24
CA GLU A 177 -21.03 0.69 3.79
C GLU A 177 -20.78 -0.39 2.73
N ASP A 178 -21.19 -0.17 1.48
CA ASP A 178 -21.00 -1.10 0.35
C ASP A 178 -19.77 -0.75 -0.52
N ALA A 179 -18.98 0.25 -0.15
CA ALA A 179 -17.85 0.64 -0.97
C ALA A 179 -16.64 -0.28 -0.74
N GLU A 180 -16.26 -1.04 -1.77
CA GLU A 180 -14.97 -1.73 -1.83
C GLU A 180 -13.83 -0.69 -1.98
N ASP A 181 -13.58 0.06 -0.92
CA ASP A 181 -12.54 1.09 -0.84
C ASP A 181 -11.75 0.97 0.46
N GLN A 182 -10.72 1.79 0.61
CA GLN A 182 -9.82 1.69 1.77
C GLN A 182 -10.52 2.05 3.09
N LEU A 183 -11.48 2.98 3.12
CA LEU A 183 -12.24 3.26 4.34
C LEU A 183 -13.16 2.10 4.72
N GLY A 184 -13.82 1.47 3.77
CA GLY A 184 -14.58 0.24 3.97
C GLY A 184 -13.71 -0.89 4.52
N ALA A 185 -12.47 -1.02 4.03
CA ALA A 185 -11.51 -1.97 4.55
C ALA A 185 -11.16 -1.70 6.03
N PHE A 186 -11.00 -0.43 6.45
CA PHE A 186 -10.81 -0.10 7.87
C PHE A 186 -12.02 -0.43 8.73
N LEU A 187 -13.26 -0.25 8.23
CA LEU A 187 -14.48 -0.68 8.94
C LEU A 187 -14.49 -2.19 9.13
N THR A 188 -14.16 -2.95 8.09
CA THR A 188 -14.06 -4.41 8.15
C THR A 188 -12.98 -4.86 9.15
N LEU A 189 -11.79 -4.26 9.12
CA LEU A 189 -10.73 -4.53 10.09
C LEU A 189 -11.19 -4.20 11.52
N LYS A 190 -11.91 -3.09 11.72
CA LYS A 190 -12.48 -2.71 13.03
C LYS A 190 -13.46 -3.77 13.53
N ALA A 191 -14.36 -4.26 12.68
CA ALA A 191 -15.29 -5.33 13.01
C ALA A 191 -14.54 -6.63 13.38
N ARG A 192 -13.37 -6.87 12.75
CA ARG A 192 -12.51 -8.04 12.99
C ARG A 192 -11.45 -7.83 14.09
N GLY A 193 -11.53 -6.75 14.88
CA GLY A 193 -10.70 -6.59 16.08
C GLY A 193 -9.75 -5.40 16.12
N LEU A 194 -9.57 -4.65 15.03
CA LEU A 194 -8.73 -3.44 15.00
C LEU A 194 -9.26 -2.37 15.99
N ARG A 195 -8.36 -1.80 16.77
CA ARG A 195 -8.65 -0.75 17.77
C ARG A 195 -7.81 0.49 17.58
N ASN A 196 -6.57 0.31 17.12
CA ASN A 196 -5.57 1.37 17.06
C ASN A 196 -4.96 1.46 15.67
N VAL A 197 -4.78 2.67 15.18
CA VAL A 197 -4.06 2.99 13.95
C VAL A 197 -2.94 3.96 14.27
N ILE A 198 -1.74 3.67 13.77
CA ILE A 198 -0.59 4.56 13.83
C ILE A 198 -0.27 4.97 12.40
N MET A 199 -0.52 6.25 12.07
CA MET A 199 -0.13 6.81 10.79
C MET A 199 1.37 7.04 10.78
N MET A 200 2.09 6.45 9.82
CA MET A 200 3.53 6.61 9.64
C MET A 200 3.82 6.79 8.15
N TRP A 201 3.38 7.93 7.60
CA TRP A 201 3.67 8.37 6.25
C TRP A 201 4.93 9.22 6.22
N ASP A 202 5.40 9.57 5.04
CA ASP A 202 6.56 10.42 4.84
C ASP A 202 6.52 11.72 5.63
N SER A 203 7.68 12.19 6.03
CA SER A 203 7.81 13.38 6.89
C SER A 203 7.86 14.70 6.12
N GLU A 204 7.49 14.72 4.83
CA GLU A 204 7.40 15.93 4.04
C GLU A 204 6.21 16.82 4.45
N LYS A 205 6.32 18.13 4.25
CA LYS A 205 5.29 19.11 4.65
C LYS A 205 3.91 18.83 4.02
N GLN A 206 3.87 18.41 2.76
CA GLN A 206 2.61 18.06 2.11
C GLN A 206 2.07 16.71 2.63
N ALA A 207 2.96 15.74 2.87
CA ALA A 207 2.61 14.45 3.45
C ALA A 207 1.94 14.61 4.83
N ILE A 208 2.43 15.50 5.69
CA ILE A 208 1.85 15.76 7.01
C ILE A 208 0.38 16.23 6.91
N ARG A 209 0.06 17.10 5.95
CA ARG A 209 -1.33 17.55 5.74
C ARG A 209 -2.24 16.39 5.34
N ASN A 210 -1.77 15.56 4.42
CA ASN A 210 -2.50 14.38 3.95
C ASN A 210 -2.65 13.35 5.08
N THR A 211 -1.59 13.14 5.88
CA THR A 211 -1.61 12.28 7.07
C THR A 211 -2.68 12.73 8.07
N MET A 212 -2.76 14.03 8.36
CA MET A 212 -3.79 14.56 9.27
C MET A 212 -5.19 14.40 8.71
N SER A 213 -5.38 14.58 7.41
CA SER A 213 -6.66 14.34 6.74
C SER A 213 -7.08 12.87 6.81
N ALA A 214 -6.16 11.95 6.53
CA ALA A 214 -6.41 10.51 6.63
C ALA A 214 -6.68 10.10 8.09
N ALA A 215 -5.88 10.59 9.04
CA ALA A 215 -6.07 10.35 10.48
C ALA A 215 -7.46 10.78 10.96
N ARG A 216 -7.93 11.95 10.52
CA ARG A 216 -9.28 12.42 10.83
C ARG A 216 -10.36 11.49 10.30
N ARG A 217 -10.23 11.03 9.05
CA ARG A 217 -11.20 10.13 8.42
C ARG A 217 -11.25 8.77 9.14
N ILE A 218 -10.10 8.19 9.48
CA ILE A 218 -10.04 6.93 10.23
C ILE A 218 -10.58 7.11 11.65
N ALA A 219 -10.25 8.23 12.33
CA ALA A 219 -10.78 8.54 13.66
C ALA A 219 -12.31 8.69 13.66
N SER A 220 -12.91 9.21 12.57
CA SER A 220 -14.36 9.31 12.44
C SER A 220 -15.07 7.96 12.38
N LEU A 221 -14.35 6.88 12.06
CA LEU A 221 -14.83 5.50 12.14
C LEU A 221 -14.86 4.96 13.59
N GLY A 222 -14.45 5.76 14.58
CA GLY A 222 -14.35 5.34 15.98
C GLY A 222 -13.15 4.42 16.25
N ILE A 223 -12.05 4.61 15.52
CA ILE A 223 -10.76 3.93 15.73
C ILE A 223 -9.82 4.92 16.42
N ASN A 224 -9.04 4.48 17.39
CA ASN A 224 -8.01 5.30 18.01
C ASN A 224 -6.87 5.54 17.02
N VAL A 225 -6.57 6.79 16.72
CA VAL A 225 -5.51 7.14 15.78
C VAL A 225 -4.40 7.89 16.48
N LYS A 226 -3.16 7.48 16.22
CA LYS A 226 -1.95 8.23 16.56
C LYS A 226 -1.18 8.58 15.29
N VAL A 227 -0.36 9.61 15.37
CA VAL A 227 0.50 10.04 14.26
C VAL A 227 1.95 9.92 14.71
N ALA A 228 2.71 9.11 14.02
CA ALA A 228 4.14 8.93 14.19
C ALA A 228 4.93 9.86 13.26
N CYS A 229 6.15 10.21 13.67
CA CYS A 229 7.07 10.99 12.88
C CYS A 229 8.47 10.41 13.03
N LEU A 230 9.16 10.18 11.90
CA LEU A 230 10.53 9.63 11.89
C LEU A 230 11.59 10.64 12.34
N GLY A 231 11.24 11.91 12.44
CA GLY A 231 12.10 12.94 13.02
C GLY A 231 12.98 13.69 12.03
N GLU A 232 13.13 13.18 10.82
CA GLU A 232 13.91 13.79 9.74
C GLU A 232 12.99 14.11 8.56
N GLU A 233 13.13 15.31 7.98
CA GLU A 233 12.34 15.71 6.81
C GLU A 233 12.75 14.87 5.59
N GLY A 234 11.76 14.29 4.91
CA GLY A 234 11.98 13.45 3.72
C GLY A 234 12.38 12.00 4.00
N LEU A 235 12.53 11.62 5.28
CA LEU A 235 12.76 10.21 5.63
C LEU A 235 11.44 9.44 5.59
N ASP A 236 11.43 8.35 4.83
CA ASP A 236 10.33 7.39 4.77
C ASP A 236 10.64 6.10 5.59
N PRO A 237 9.62 5.31 5.95
CA PRO A 237 9.84 4.06 6.69
C PRO A 237 10.64 3.00 5.93
N GLY A 238 10.67 3.05 4.61
CA GLY A 238 11.42 2.10 3.77
C GLY A 238 12.94 2.31 3.88
N ASP A 239 13.37 3.55 4.09
CA ASP A 239 14.79 3.94 4.22
C ASP A 239 15.21 4.14 5.70
N ALA A 240 14.27 4.19 6.65
CA ALA A 240 14.56 4.34 8.08
C ALA A 240 15.15 3.08 8.71
N THR A 241 15.97 3.27 9.76
CA THR A 241 16.46 2.13 10.56
C THR A 241 15.37 1.57 11.46
N PRO A 242 15.48 0.29 11.90
CA PRO A 242 14.54 -0.29 12.86
C PRO A 242 14.37 0.56 14.13
N GLU A 243 15.46 1.11 14.67
CA GLU A 243 15.45 1.95 15.87
C GLU A 243 14.69 3.27 15.65
N GLN A 244 14.84 3.88 14.46
CA GLN A 244 14.10 5.11 14.10
C GLN A 244 12.59 4.82 14.02
N ILE A 245 12.21 3.70 13.39
CA ILE A 245 10.82 3.26 13.28
C ILE A 245 10.22 2.97 14.66
N LEU A 246 10.88 2.19 15.49
CA LEU A 246 10.41 1.86 16.83
C LEU A 246 10.30 3.12 17.71
N LYS A 247 11.28 4.01 17.65
CA LYS A 247 11.22 5.31 18.33
C LYS A 247 10.02 6.13 17.89
N ALA A 248 9.74 6.22 16.58
CA ALA A 248 8.59 6.92 16.04
C ALA A 248 7.28 6.26 16.49
N TYR A 249 7.21 4.93 16.47
CA TYR A 249 6.07 4.16 16.92
C TYR A 249 5.70 4.48 18.39
N TYR A 250 6.68 4.39 19.31
CA TYR A 250 6.43 4.61 20.75
C TYR A 250 6.16 6.07 21.09
N ARG A 251 6.66 7.02 20.28
CA ARG A 251 6.43 8.47 20.46
C ARG A 251 5.22 9.00 19.70
N ALA A 252 4.48 8.14 18.99
CA ALA A 252 3.32 8.55 18.22
C ALA A 252 2.30 9.33 19.09
N LYS A 253 1.91 10.53 18.63
CA LYS A 253 0.99 11.43 19.32
C LYS A 253 -0.46 11.10 18.95
N PRO A 254 -1.39 11.08 19.92
CA PRO A 254 -2.81 10.90 19.62
C PRO A 254 -3.30 11.98 18.65
N TYR A 255 -4.06 11.56 17.63
CA TYR A 255 -4.71 12.51 16.74
C TYR A 255 -5.77 13.31 17.49
N THR A 256 -5.68 14.62 17.40
CA THR A 256 -6.67 15.58 17.89
C THR A 256 -6.82 16.71 16.88
N LYS A 257 -7.96 17.40 16.89
CA LYS A 257 -8.14 18.61 16.06
C LYS A 257 -7.09 19.68 16.36
N GLN A 258 -6.63 19.76 17.61
CA GLN A 258 -5.57 20.68 18.02
C GLN A 258 -4.23 20.27 17.40
N LEU A 259 -3.87 18.97 17.40
CA LEU A 259 -2.66 18.48 16.75
C LEU A 259 -2.70 18.74 15.23
N GLU A 260 -3.86 18.53 14.58
CA GLU A 260 -4.05 18.84 13.16
C GLU A 260 -3.80 20.33 12.87
N LEU A 261 -4.31 21.23 13.71
CA LEU A 261 -4.10 22.68 13.54
C LEU A 261 -2.61 23.04 13.73
N LEU A 262 -1.97 22.51 14.77
CA LEU A 262 -0.56 22.73 15.02
C LEU A 262 0.31 22.21 13.88
N ALA A 263 -0.01 21.04 13.32
CA ALA A 263 0.71 20.45 12.19
C ALA A 263 0.57 21.31 10.91
N LYS A 264 -0.57 21.96 10.69
CA LYS A 264 -0.75 22.92 9.57
C LYS A 264 0.16 24.14 9.70
N ILE A 265 0.44 24.59 10.93
CA ILE A 265 1.24 25.78 11.22
C ILE A 265 2.72 25.43 11.31
N LYS A 266 3.08 24.41 12.07
CA LYS A 266 4.46 24.08 12.46
C LYS A 266 5.06 22.91 11.63
N GLY A 267 4.26 22.25 10.78
CA GLY A 267 4.72 21.07 10.04
C GLY A 267 5.18 19.96 10.97
N ILE A 268 6.30 19.32 10.64
CA ILE A 268 6.91 18.21 11.40
C ILE A 268 7.18 18.58 12.87
N ALA A 269 7.53 19.82 13.17
CA ALA A 269 7.80 20.26 14.53
C ALA A 269 6.61 20.12 15.49
N ALA A 270 5.39 19.99 14.99
CA ALA A 270 4.22 19.69 15.82
C ALA A 270 4.19 18.21 16.27
N LEU A 271 4.88 17.33 15.56
CA LEU A 271 4.92 15.89 15.78
C LEU A 271 6.13 15.44 16.60
N LEU A 272 7.19 16.21 16.59
CA LEU A 272 8.36 16.03 17.45
C LEU A 272 8.06 16.50 18.87
#